data_2af69ba2eb5fa67455b965ec54fbc156
#
_entry.id   2af69ba2eb5fa67455b965ec54fbc156
#
_cell.length_a   1.000
_cell.length_b   1.000
_cell.length_c   1.000
_cell.angle_alpha   90.00
_cell.angle_beta   90.00
_cell.angle_gamma   90.00
#
_symmetry.space_group_name_H-M   'P 1'
#
loop_
_entity.id
_entity.type
_entity.pdbx_description
1 polymer ?
#
loop_
_entity_poly.entity_id
_entity_poly.type
_entity_poly.pdbx_seq_one_letter_code
_entity_poly.pdbx_strand_id
1 'polypeptide(L)'
;MPKQNWTIEEADAGRGLVCHHAAPRFQAFWTTGREALAGIDGPCWSSEGSDDEDAIHLYAFQWHDPPPRQSGFHALMTEAATVIDDWIVTQL
;
A
#
# COMPACT_ATOMS: atom_id res chain seq x y z
N MET A 1 -15.42 8.80 2.55
CA MET A 1 -14.89 7.84 1.58
C MET A 1 -13.38 7.80 1.66
N PRO A 2 -12.76 6.63 1.97
CA PRO A 2 -11.31 6.56 2.08
C PRO A 2 -10.59 6.95 0.79
N LYS A 3 -11.18 6.69 -0.36
CA LYS A 3 -10.58 7.00 -1.66
C LYS A 3 -10.26 8.48 -1.88
N GLN A 4 -10.95 9.38 -1.19
CA GLN A 4 -10.72 10.81 -1.36
C GLN A 4 -9.35 11.26 -0.85
N ASN A 5 -8.78 10.51 0.08
CA ASN A 5 -7.49 10.83 0.67
C ASN A 5 -6.35 10.05 0.03
N TRP A 6 -6.62 9.27 -1.00
CA TRP A 6 -5.65 8.38 -1.60
C TRP A 6 -5.52 8.61 -3.09
N THR A 7 -4.29 8.53 -3.59
CA THR A 7 -4.00 8.50 -5.02
C THR A 7 -3.21 7.23 -5.32
N ILE A 8 -3.62 6.50 -6.34
CA ILE A 8 -2.96 5.27 -6.74
C ILE A 8 -2.53 5.39 -8.19
N GLU A 9 -1.28 5.07 -8.46
CA GLU A 9 -0.72 5.06 -9.81
C GLU A 9 -0.11 3.70 -10.08
N GLU A 10 -0.33 3.17 -11.27
CA GLU A 10 0.30 1.93 -11.69
C GLU A 10 1.54 2.26 -12.50
N ALA A 11 2.68 1.70 -12.10
CA ALA A 11 3.94 1.85 -12.83
C ALA A 11 4.15 0.69 -13.80
N ASP A 12 3.89 -0.53 -13.33
CA ASP A 12 3.96 -1.78 -14.10
C ASP A 12 2.79 -2.66 -13.68
N ALA A 13 2.53 -3.70 -14.45
CA ALA A 13 1.48 -4.64 -14.12
C ALA A 13 1.67 -5.18 -12.70
N GLY A 14 0.69 -4.98 -11.85
CA GLY A 14 0.68 -5.49 -10.49
C GLY A 14 1.55 -4.72 -9.50
N ARG A 15 2.03 -3.53 -9.86
CA ARG A 15 2.77 -2.69 -8.91
C ARG A 15 2.69 -1.22 -9.28
N GLY A 16 2.87 -0.36 -8.29
CA GLY A 16 2.80 1.08 -8.51
C GLY A 16 3.08 1.87 -7.24
N LEU A 17 2.51 3.04 -7.17
CA LEU A 17 2.70 4.00 -6.10
C LEU A 17 1.36 4.33 -5.45
N VAL A 18 1.35 4.43 -4.12
CA VAL A 18 0.17 4.88 -3.38
C VAL A 18 0.57 6.08 -2.52
N CYS A 19 -0.28 7.10 -2.54
CA CYS A 19 -0.07 8.33 -1.77
C CYS A 19 -1.25 8.58 -0.86
N HIS A 20 -0.98 8.94 0.39
CA HIS A 20 -1.99 9.34 1.37
C HIS A 20 -1.89 10.85 1.57
N HIS A 21 -2.97 11.56 1.30
CA HIS A 21 -3.01 13.02 1.29
C HIS A 21 -3.49 13.64 2.60
N ALA A 22 -4.03 12.83 3.51
CA ALA A 22 -4.42 13.27 4.85
C ALA A 22 -3.34 12.89 5.86
N ALA A 23 -3.34 13.51 7.03
CA ALA A 23 -2.37 13.20 8.08
C ALA A 23 -2.60 11.79 8.65
N PRO A 24 -1.57 10.98 8.86
CA PRO A 24 -0.19 11.23 8.47
C PRO A 24 0.04 11.04 6.98
N ARG A 25 0.60 12.06 6.34
CA ARG A 25 0.85 12.01 4.90
C ARG A 25 2.07 11.15 4.61
N PHE A 26 1.95 10.30 3.61
CA PHE A 26 3.07 9.45 3.19
C PHE A 26 2.84 8.95 1.77
N GLN A 27 3.88 8.40 1.19
CA GLN A 27 3.77 7.62 -0.03
C GLN A 27 4.55 6.32 0.12
N ALA A 28 4.15 5.32 -0.64
CA ALA A 28 4.79 4.01 -0.63
C ALA A 28 4.62 3.35 -1.98
N PHE A 29 5.48 2.40 -2.28
CA PHE A 29 5.25 1.52 -3.42
C PHE A 29 4.37 0.36 -2.99
N TRP A 30 3.58 -0.15 -3.94
CA TRP A 30 2.76 -1.33 -3.70
C TRP A 30 2.99 -2.36 -4.79
N THR A 31 2.79 -3.62 -4.46
CA THR A 31 2.85 -4.71 -5.43
C THR A 31 1.91 -5.82 -4.98
N THR A 32 1.41 -6.57 -5.96
CA THR A 32 0.63 -7.79 -5.70
C THR A 32 1.49 -9.04 -5.83
N GLY A 33 2.73 -8.91 -6.32
CA GLY A 33 3.61 -10.04 -6.52
C GLY A 33 4.59 -10.23 -5.37
N ARG A 34 4.55 -11.38 -4.73
CA ARG A 34 5.45 -11.71 -3.63
C ARG A 34 6.91 -11.68 -4.08
N GLU A 35 7.16 -12.07 -5.32
CA GLU A 35 8.51 -12.09 -5.89
C GLU A 35 9.13 -10.71 -5.97
N ALA A 36 8.31 -9.68 -6.11
CA ALA A 36 8.80 -8.31 -6.18
C ALA A 36 9.41 -7.84 -4.86
N LEU A 37 9.12 -8.54 -3.75
CA LEU A 37 9.71 -8.21 -2.45
C LEU A 37 11.13 -8.73 -2.31
N ALA A 38 11.55 -9.66 -3.15
CA ALA A 38 12.91 -10.19 -3.10
C ALA A 38 13.89 -9.08 -3.45
N GLY A 39 14.85 -8.85 -2.57
CA GLY A 39 15.86 -7.81 -2.76
C GLY A 39 15.46 -6.43 -2.25
N ILE A 40 14.28 -6.28 -1.68
CA ILE A 40 13.88 -5.02 -1.06
C ILE A 40 14.48 -4.95 0.34
N ASP A 41 15.31 -3.92 0.57
CA ASP A 41 15.83 -3.61 1.89
C ASP A 41 14.91 -2.59 2.55
N GLY A 42 14.58 -2.83 3.81
CA GLY A 42 13.79 -1.90 4.60
C GLY A 42 12.42 -2.45 4.93
N PRO A 43 11.62 -1.65 5.64
CA PRO A 43 10.33 -2.13 6.12
C PRO A 43 9.36 -2.39 4.96
N CYS A 44 8.60 -3.46 5.09
CA CYS A 44 7.50 -3.76 4.19
C CYS A 44 6.32 -4.27 5.02
N TRP A 45 5.12 -4.10 4.48
CA TRP A 45 3.90 -4.56 5.12
C TRP A 45 3.07 -5.33 4.09
N SER A 46 2.46 -6.42 4.52
CA SER A 46 1.64 -7.24 3.64
C SER A 46 0.24 -7.38 4.21
N SER A 47 -0.76 -7.25 3.35
CA SER A 47 -2.14 -7.45 3.78
C SER A 47 -2.39 -8.93 4.08
N GLU A 48 -3.31 -9.19 5.00
CA GLU A 48 -3.75 -10.55 5.27
C GLU A 48 -4.75 -10.94 4.18
N GLY A 49 -4.32 -11.80 3.28
CA GLY A 49 -5.18 -12.37 2.26
C GLY A 49 -5.27 -13.85 2.42
N SER A 50 -6.31 -14.45 1.86
CA SER A 50 -6.47 -15.90 1.88
C SER A 50 -5.44 -16.59 0.99
N ASP A 51 -4.92 -15.89 0.00
CA ASP A 51 -3.89 -16.39 -0.91
C ASP A 51 -2.78 -15.37 -1.03
N ASP A 52 -1.53 -15.85 -1.13
CA ASP A 52 -0.37 -15.00 -1.33
C ASP A 52 -0.47 -14.16 -2.60
N GLU A 53 -1.19 -14.68 -3.61
CA GLU A 53 -1.34 -13.99 -4.88
C GLU A 53 -2.25 -12.76 -4.78
N ASP A 54 -3.16 -12.75 -3.82
CA ASP A 54 -4.11 -11.66 -3.64
C ASP A 54 -3.64 -10.63 -2.61
N ALA A 55 -2.54 -10.92 -1.91
CA ALA A 55 -2.04 -10.01 -0.89
C ALA A 55 -1.43 -8.76 -1.53
N ILE A 56 -1.69 -7.63 -0.90
CA ILE A 56 -1.10 -6.34 -1.28
C ILE A 56 0.11 -6.12 -0.38
N HIS A 57 1.25 -5.83 -0.98
CA HIS A 57 2.49 -5.55 -0.25
C HIS A 57 2.87 -4.10 -0.42
N LEU A 58 3.18 -3.44 0.69
CA LEU A 58 3.60 -2.04 0.71
C LEU A 58 5.05 -1.95 1.17
N TYR A 59 5.85 -1.12 0.50
CA TYR A 59 7.27 -1.00 0.79
C TYR A 59 7.80 0.37 0.37
N ALA A 60 9.05 0.65 0.71
CA ALA A 60 9.72 1.91 0.35
C ALA A 60 8.94 3.14 0.81
N PHE A 61 8.53 3.13 2.08
CA PHE A 61 7.73 4.21 2.66
C PHE A 61 8.51 5.52 2.71
N GLN A 62 7.85 6.60 2.31
CA GLN A 62 8.35 7.97 2.47
C GLN A 62 7.33 8.75 3.28
N TRP A 63 7.66 9.04 4.52
CA TRP A 63 6.77 9.73 5.45
C TRP A 63 6.98 11.23 5.37
N HIS A 64 5.91 11.97 5.12
CA HIS A 64 5.92 13.44 5.15
C HIS A 64 5.55 13.96 6.54
N ASP A 65 4.77 13.17 7.27
CA ASP A 65 4.43 13.42 8.67
C ASP A 65 4.99 12.27 9.49
N PRO A 66 5.15 12.43 10.82
CA PRO A 66 5.63 11.34 11.66
C PRO A 66 4.75 10.10 11.51
N PRO A 67 5.35 8.91 11.35
CA PRO A 67 4.56 7.69 11.21
C PRO A 67 3.76 7.41 12.48
N PRO A 68 2.56 6.80 12.35
CA PRO A 68 1.75 6.49 13.52
C PRO A 68 2.36 5.34 14.32
N ARG A 69 1.87 5.18 15.54
CA ARG A 69 2.25 4.06 16.38
C ARG A 69 1.71 2.77 15.78
N GLN A 70 2.18 1.65 16.31
CA GLN A 70 1.94 0.32 15.78
C GLN A 70 0.48 0.02 15.42
N SER A 71 -0.46 0.33 16.31
CA SER A 71 -1.88 0.08 16.04
C SER A 71 -2.42 0.99 14.94
N GLY A 72 -2.04 2.26 14.98
CA GLY A 72 -2.42 3.22 13.94
C GLY A 72 -1.78 2.90 12.60
N PHE A 73 -0.54 2.44 12.63
CA PHE A 73 0.17 2.02 11.43
C PHE A 73 -0.58 0.85 10.76
N HIS A 74 -0.95 -0.16 11.53
CA HIS A 74 -1.67 -1.32 10.99
C HIS A 74 -3.00 -0.91 10.37
N ALA A 75 -3.76 -0.06 11.06
CA ALA A 75 -5.04 0.42 10.54
C ALA A 75 -4.86 1.22 9.24
N LEU A 76 -3.84 2.07 9.19
CA LEU A 76 -3.54 2.86 7.99
C LEU A 76 -3.14 1.97 6.82
N MET A 77 -2.31 0.96 7.08
CA MET A 77 -1.88 0.02 6.03
C MET A 77 -3.05 -0.83 5.54
N THR A 78 -3.94 -1.24 6.42
CA THR A 78 -5.14 -1.97 6.05
C THR A 78 -6.03 -1.13 5.15
N GLU A 79 -6.19 0.15 5.47
CA GLU A 79 -6.94 1.09 4.63
C GLU A 79 -6.28 1.22 3.26
N ALA A 80 -4.95 1.37 3.22
CA ALA A 80 -4.21 1.47 1.97
C ALA A 80 -4.45 0.24 1.09
N ALA A 81 -4.35 -0.94 1.68
CA ALA A 81 -4.56 -2.19 0.96
C ALA A 81 -5.98 -2.28 0.40
N THR A 82 -6.97 -1.84 1.17
CA THR A 82 -8.36 -1.82 0.73
C THR A 82 -8.56 -0.89 -0.46
N VAL A 83 -7.97 0.30 -0.40
CA VAL A 83 -8.06 1.27 -1.48
C VAL A 83 -7.39 0.75 -2.75
N ILE A 84 -6.23 0.13 -2.61
CA ILE A 84 -5.50 -0.46 -3.74
C ILE A 84 -6.31 -1.60 -4.36
N ASP A 85 -6.89 -2.46 -3.53
CA ASP A 85 -7.69 -3.58 -4.01
C ASP A 85 -8.90 -3.10 -4.80
N ASP A 86 -9.61 -2.10 -4.28
CA ASP A 86 -10.72 -1.47 -4.98
C ASP A 86 -10.28 -0.86 -6.31
N TRP A 87 -9.13 -0.22 -6.33
CA TRP A 87 -8.60 0.38 -7.53
C TRP A 87 -8.30 -0.68 -8.59
N ILE A 88 -7.67 -1.79 -8.20
CA ILE A 88 -7.36 -2.89 -9.11
C ILE A 88 -8.64 -3.46 -9.72
N VAL A 89 -9.66 -3.70 -8.90
CA VAL A 89 -10.95 -4.21 -9.37
C VAL A 89 -11.57 -3.25 -10.38
N THR A 90 -11.45 -1.95 -10.15
CA THR A 90 -11.99 -0.94 -11.05
C THR A 90 -11.29 -0.95 -12.42
N GLN A 91 -10.02 -1.34 -12.46
CA GLN A 91 -9.25 -1.41 -13.70
C GLN A 91 -9.54 -2.68 -14.53
N LEU A 92 -10.16 -3.67 -13.94
CA LEU A 92 -10.54 -4.88 -14.64
C LEU A 92 -11.82 -4.64 -15.45
#